data_8bdac8d2c14f441b10f597ce13b7cb67
#
_entry.id   8bdac8d2c14f441b10f597ce13b7cb67
#
_cell.length_a   1.000
_cell.length_b   1.000
_cell.length_c   1.000
_cell.angle_alpha   90.00
_cell.angle_beta   90.00
_cell.angle_gamma   90.00
#
_symmetry.space_group_name_H-M   'P 1'
#
loop_
_entity.id
_entity.type
_entity.pdbx_description
1 polymer ?
#
loop_
_entity_poly.entity_id
_entity_poly.type
_entity_poly.pdbx_seq_one_letter_code
_entity_poly.pdbx_strand_id
1 'polypeptide(L)'
;MLDKIADNFREIHQSLMDNIYCYEQKDKIIQDKWNKEHLGHGISVVVDCGKFFDKAGINFSKISGKSLPRSSVGGEGYKDAPYFATGVSVVFHPKNPNIPTSHLNVRYFATFNEKNEINEEWFGGGFDLTPYVPFKEDCKTWHQQAQTASKNKYQEWKNNCDDYFYLKHRKEHRGVGGIFYEKQTFEKPEQGLELSKSVAESFLR
;
A
#
# COMPACT_ATOMS: atom_id res chain seq x y z
N MET A 1 19.24 -2.61 10.09
CA MET A 1 18.54 -3.16 8.91
C MET A 1 17.11 -2.62 8.84
N LEU A 2 16.27 -2.82 9.83
CA LEU A 2 14.84 -2.42 9.84
C LEU A 2 14.62 -0.91 9.63
N ASP A 3 15.46 -0.05 10.24
CA ASP A 3 15.39 1.40 10.02
C ASP A 3 15.62 1.75 8.55
N LYS A 4 16.61 1.14 7.91
CA LYS A 4 16.87 1.34 6.48
C LYS A 4 15.69 0.90 5.60
N ILE A 5 15.00 -0.19 5.98
CA ILE A 5 13.77 -0.62 5.29
C ILE A 5 12.68 0.45 5.45
N ALA A 6 12.45 0.93 6.68
CA ALA A 6 11.46 1.98 6.92
C ALA A 6 11.79 3.30 6.20
N ASP A 7 13.06 3.68 6.11
CA ASP A 7 13.51 4.86 5.38
C ASP A 7 13.18 4.76 3.88
N ASN A 8 13.35 3.58 3.26
CA ASN A 8 12.94 3.37 1.86
C ASN A 8 11.42 3.55 1.68
N PHE A 9 10.58 3.04 2.59
CA PHE A 9 9.13 3.30 2.53
C PHE A 9 8.80 4.78 2.75
N ARG A 10 9.57 5.49 3.55
CA ARG A 10 9.43 6.94 3.72
C ARG A 10 9.80 7.70 2.45
N GLU A 11 10.79 7.24 1.69
CA GLU A 11 11.11 7.80 0.36
C GLU A 11 9.97 7.57 -0.64
N ILE A 12 9.36 6.37 -0.65
CA ILE A 12 8.15 6.09 -1.44
C ILE A 12 7.02 7.05 -1.05
N HIS A 13 6.78 7.25 0.25
CA HIS A 13 5.79 8.21 0.74
C HIS A 13 6.07 9.62 0.24
N GLN A 14 7.33 10.08 0.29
CA GLN A 14 7.72 11.40 -0.20
C GLN A 14 7.48 11.57 -1.70
N SER A 15 7.82 10.56 -2.51
CA SER A 15 7.57 10.57 -3.96
C SER A 15 6.06 10.69 -4.29
N LEU A 16 5.21 10.02 -3.53
CA LEU A 16 3.74 10.13 -3.65
C LEU A 16 3.24 11.53 -3.25
N MET A 17 3.84 12.12 -2.22
CA MET A 17 3.54 13.49 -1.80
C MET A 17 3.94 14.51 -2.86
N ASP A 18 5.12 14.37 -3.45
CA ASP A 18 5.60 15.27 -4.50
C ASP A 18 4.65 15.25 -5.70
N ASN A 19 4.05 14.10 -6.00
CA ASN A 19 3.01 13.96 -7.02
C ASN A 19 1.73 14.73 -6.66
N ILE A 20 1.22 14.58 -5.42
CA ILE A 20 0.00 15.30 -4.99
C ILE A 20 0.19 16.82 -5.06
N TYR A 21 1.38 17.35 -4.74
CA TYR A 21 1.66 18.78 -4.83
C TYR A 21 1.55 19.35 -6.26
N CYS A 22 1.57 18.51 -7.29
CA CYS A 22 1.33 18.93 -8.67
C CYS A 22 -0.16 19.22 -8.96
N TYR A 23 -1.07 18.63 -8.19
CA TYR A 23 -2.53 18.71 -8.41
C TYR A 23 -3.26 19.55 -7.38
N GLU A 24 -2.72 19.63 -6.15
CA GLU A 24 -3.40 20.26 -5.03
C GLU A 24 -2.69 21.49 -4.50
N GLN A 25 -3.46 22.42 -3.94
CA GLN A 25 -2.96 23.57 -3.21
C GLN A 25 -2.47 23.15 -1.83
N LYS A 26 -1.36 23.72 -1.38
CA LYS A 26 -0.73 23.35 -0.10
C LYS A 26 -1.64 23.53 1.12
N ASP A 27 -2.53 24.52 1.10
CA ASP A 27 -3.48 24.82 2.17
C ASP A 27 -4.61 23.78 2.29
N LYS A 28 -4.79 22.92 1.26
CA LYS A 28 -5.72 21.80 1.26
C LYS A 28 -5.10 20.48 1.70
N ILE A 29 -3.79 20.47 1.92
CA ILE A 29 -3.04 19.28 2.33
C ILE A 29 -2.74 19.39 3.82
N ILE A 30 -3.40 18.56 4.61
CA ILE A 30 -3.22 18.46 6.05
C ILE A 30 -2.26 17.32 6.34
N GLN A 31 -1.16 17.63 7.00
CA GLN A 31 -0.18 16.62 7.41
C GLN A 31 -0.10 16.53 8.92
N ASP A 32 -0.31 15.33 9.45
CA ASP A 32 -0.12 14.99 10.86
C ASP A 32 1.04 14.01 11.02
N LYS A 33 2.00 14.36 11.89
CA LYS A 33 3.10 13.49 12.30
C LYS A 33 2.79 12.97 13.70
N TRP A 34 2.43 11.71 13.78
CA TRP A 34 2.12 11.09 15.04
C TRP A 34 3.28 10.25 15.57
N ASN A 35 3.40 10.22 16.88
CA ASN A 35 4.32 9.35 17.60
C ASN A 35 3.57 8.76 18.79
N LYS A 36 3.50 7.44 18.89
CA LYS A 36 2.85 6.72 19.97
C LYS A 36 3.88 5.89 20.71
N GLU A 37 4.08 6.20 21.98
CA GLU A 37 4.95 5.44 22.87
C GLU A 37 4.59 3.95 22.79
N HIS A 38 5.59 3.08 22.73
CA HIS A 38 5.47 1.61 22.63
C HIS A 38 4.83 1.05 21.35
N LEU A 39 4.44 1.88 20.39
CA LEU A 39 3.89 1.43 19.12
C LEU A 39 4.76 1.85 17.93
N GLY A 40 5.18 3.11 17.88
CA GLY A 40 5.94 3.66 16.76
C GLY A 40 5.44 5.02 16.30
N HIS A 41 5.75 5.37 15.06
CA HIS A 41 5.43 6.68 14.49
C HIS A 41 4.98 6.58 13.04
N GLY A 42 4.42 7.66 12.53
CA GLY A 42 4.01 7.75 11.15
C GLY A 42 3.67 9.17 10.72
N ILE A 43 3.29 9.27 9.47
CA ILE A 43 2.85 10.49 8.81
C ILE A 43 1.52 10.19 8.15
N SER A 44 0.48 10.92 8.55
CA SER A 44 -0.82 10.86 7.90
C SER A 44 -1.02 12.15 7.11
N VAL A 45 -1.30 12.02 5.84
CA VAL A 45 -1.60 13.14 4.95
C VAL A 45 -3.00 12.99 4.42
N VAL A 46 -3.78 14.05 4.53
CA VAL A 46 -5.16 14.09 4.06
C VAL A 46 -5.36 15.32 3.18
N VAL A 47 -6.01 15.13 2.05
CA VAL A 47 -6.64 16.19 1.27
C VAL A 47 -8.14 16.08 1.53
N ASP A 48 -8.77 17.18 1.92
CA ASP A 48 -10.21 17.27 2.12
C ASP A 48 -10.77 18.46 1.33
N CYS A 49 -11.71 18.19 0.44
CA CYS A 49 -12.31 19.19 -0.45
C CYS A 49 -11.25 19.98 -1.24
N GLY A 50 -10.21 19.29 -1.76
CA GLY A 50 -9.14 19.89 -2.57
C GLY A 50 -9.62 20.42 -3.92
N LYS A 51 -8.70 20.89 -4.74
CA LYS A 51 -9.00 21.35 -6.11
C LYS A 51 -9.31 20.18 -7.03
N PHE A 52 -8.47 19.15 -7.01
CA PHE A 52 -8.55 17.97 -7.87
C PHE A 52 -9.19 16.78 -7.15
N PHE A 53 -8.77 16.51 -5.93
CA PHE A 53 -9.34 15.44 -5.11
C PHE A 53 -10.47 15.95 -4.22
N ASP A 54 -11.58 15.20 -4.18
CA ASP A 54 -12.59 15.39 -3.13
C ASP A 54 -12.00 14.95 -1.79
N LYS A 55 -11.40 13.75 -1.79
CA LYS A 55 -10.60 13.24 -0.68
C LYS A 55 -9.38 12.49 -1.18
N ALA A 56 -8.28 12.65 -0.48
CA ALA A 56 -7.11 11.79 -0.66
C ALA A 56 -6.44 11.51 0.68
N GLY A 57 -5.82 10.35 0.79
CA GLY A 57 -5.01 9.98 1.94
C GLY A 57 -3.71 9.35 1.48
N ILE A 58 -2.59 9.77 2.08
CA ILE A 58 -1.27 9.16 1.90
C ILE A 58 -0.67 8.98 3.28
N ASN A 59 -0.50 7.73 3.70
CA ASN A 59 -0.05 7.41 5.04
C ASN A 59 1.23 6.58 5.00
N PHE A 60 2.19 6.96 5.82
CA PHE A 60 3.36 6.18 6.15
C PHE A 60 3.28 5.74 7.61
N SER A 61 3.68 4.51 7.91
CA SER A 61 3.80 4.03 9.28
C SER A 61 5.05 3.18 9.47
N LYS A 62 5.63 3.29 10.66
CA LYS A 62 6.67 2.42 11.19
C LYS A 62 6.27 2.04 12.60
N ILE A 63 5.89 0.79 12.79
CA ILE A 63 5.33 0.29 14.04
C ILE A 63 6.02 -1.00 14.47
N SER A 64 6.05 -1.21 15.77
CA SER A 64 6.52 -2.44 16.39
C SER A 64 5.71 -2.73 17.65
N GLY A 65 5.65 -3.97 18.06
CA GLY A 65 4.93 -4.36 19.25
C GLY A 65 5.38 -5.72 19.79
N LYS A 66 5.00 -6.01 21.03
CA LYS A 66 5.33 -7.28 21.69
C LYS A 66 4.44 -8.45 21.24
N SER A 67 3.26 -8.13 20.72
CA SER A 67 2.31 -9.12 20.18
C SER A 67 1.42 -8.47 19.13
N LEU A 68 1.03 -9.25 18.11
CA LEU A 68 0.13 -8.77 17.06
C LEU A 68 -1.31 -8.63 17.57
N PRO A 69 -2.00 -7.55 17.20
CA PRO A 69 -3.44 -7.46 17.44
C PRO A 69 -4.18 -8.62 16.77
N ARG A 70 -5.18 -9.18 17.43
CA ARG A 70 -5.97 -10.31 16.91
C ARG A 70 -6.61 -10.06 15.54
N SER A 71 -6.93 -8.79 15.24
CA SER A 71 -7.50 -8.36 13.97
C SER A 71 -6.51 -8.33 12.81
N SER A 72 -5.21 -8.36 13.09
CA SER A 72 -4.16 -8.23 12.06
C SER A 72 -3.63 -9.58 11.57
N VAL A 73 -4.11 -10.68 12.17
CA VAL A 73 -3.58 -12.02 11.93
C VAL A 73 -4.60 -12.83 11.16
N GLY A 74 -4.38 -12.99 9.88
CA GLY A 74 -5.13 -13.93 9.03
C GLY A 74 -4.81 -15.41 9.32
N GLY A 75 -4.21 -15.73 10.49
CA GLY A 75 -3.83 -17.09 10.86
C GLY A 75 -3.33 -17.19 12.31
N GLU A 76 -3.36 -18.40 12.88
CA GLU A 76 -3.06 -18.65 14.29
C GLU A 76 -1.58 -18.49 14.69
N GLY A 77 -0.65 -18.41 13.73
CA GLY A 77 0.79 -18.57 13.97
C GLY A 77 1.55 -17.36 14.58
N TYR A 78 0.92 -16.17 14.68
CA TYR A 78 1.66 -14.94 15.08
C TYR A 78 1.18 -14.33 16.39
N LYS A 79 0.30 -15.00 17.14
CA LYS A 79 -0.48 -14.39 18.24
C LYS A 79 0.35 -13.76 19.35
N ASP A 80 1.56 -14.23 19.61
CA ASP A 80 2.39 -13.78 20.74
C ASP A 80 3.82 -13.42 20.35
N ALA A 81 4.11 -13.28 19.05
CA ALA A 81 5.44 -12.92 18.57
C ALA A 81 5.62 -11.40 18.54
N PRO A 82 6.76 -10.87 19.00
CA PRO A 82 7.14 -9.50 18.72
C PRO A 82 7.20 -9.25 17.20
N TYR A 83 6.81 -8.06 16.78
CA TYR A 83 6.72 -7.73 15.36
C TYR A 83 7.24 -6.34 15.04
N PHE A 84 7.60 -6.16 13.78
CA PHE A 84 7.86 -4.89 13.13
C PHE A 84 7.09 -4.82 11.83
N ALA A 85 6.47 -3.67 11.56
CA ALA A 85 5.80 -3.42 10.30
C ALA A 85 6.04 -1.98 9.85
N THR A 86 6.25 -1.79 8.55
CA THR A 86 6.34 -0.48 7.93
C THR A 86 5.73 -0.50 6.54
N GLY A 87 5.19 0.61 6.09
CA GLY A 87 4.57 0.67 4.79
C GLY A 87 3.94 2.01 4.47
N VAL A 88 3.42 2.07 3.24
CA VAL A 88 2.69 3.21 2.70
C VAL A 88 1.33 2.75 2.21
N SER A 89 0.30 3.53 2.54
CA SER A 89 -1.07 3.32 2.09
C SER A 89 -1.61 4.58 1.46
N VAL A 90 -2.24 4.44 0.30
CA VAL A 90 -2.79 5.57 -0.48
C VAL A 90 -4.23 5.29 -0.86
N VAL A 91 -5.03 6.33 -0.82
CA VAL A 91 -6.35 6.36 -1.45
C VAL A 91 -6.55 7.70 -2.14
N PHE A 92 -6.99 7.67 -3.37
CA PHE A 92 -7.32 8.86 -4.16
C PHE A 92 -8.79 8.81 -4.58
N HIS A 93 -9.56 9.83 -4.19
CA HIS A 93 -10.93 10.08 -4.61
C HIS A 93 -11.00 11.39 -5.39
N PRO A 94 -10.83 11.37 -6.72
CA PRO A 94 -10.96 12.56 -7.55
C PRO A 94 -12.38 13.13 -7.51
N LYS A 95 -12.52 14.46 -7.66
CA LYS A 95 -13.83 15.12 -7.77
C LYS A 95 -14.57 14.80 -9.07
N ASN A 96 -13.79 14.67 -10.14
CA ASN A 96 -14.38 14.32 -11.44
C ASN A 96 -14.68 12.82 -11.48
N PRO A 97 -15.95 12.40 -11.61
CA PRO A 97 -16.32 10.99 -11.64
C PRO A 97 -15.76 10.22 -12.85
N ASN A 98 -15.28 10.92 -13.88
CA ASN A 98 -14.59 10.29 -15.00
C ASN A 98 -13.15 9.89 -14.66
N ILE A 99 -12.60 10.35 -13.54
CA ILE A 99 -11.29 9.97 -13.07
C ILE A 99 -11.48 8.92 -11.96
N PRO A 100 -10.92 7.72 -12.12
CA PRO A 100 -11.16 6.61 -11.19
C PRO A 100 -10.63 6.85 -9.78
N THR A 101 -11.33 6.31 -8.80
CA THR A 101 -10.76 6.08 -7.47
C THR A 101 -9.67 5.02 -7.55
N SER A 102 -8.55 5.26 -6.90
CA SER A 102 -7.41 4.34 -6.90
C SER A 102 -6.84 4.15 -5.50
N HIS A 103 -6.30 2.96 -5.25
CA HIS A 103 -5.71 2.56 -3.97
C HIS A 103 -4.36 1.92 -4.20
N LEU A 104 -3.42 2.19 -3.30
CA LEU A 104 -2.11 1.55 -3.25
C LEU A 104 -1.82 1.15 -1.81
N ASN A 105 -1.24 -0.01 -1.62
CA ASN A 105 -0.58 -0.39 -0.38
C ASN A 105 0.72 -1.11 -0.71
N VAL A 106 1.79 -0.74 -0.05
CA VAL A 106 3.06 -1.48 -0.05
C VAL A 106 3.56 -1.55 1.38
N ARG A 107 4.01 -2.73 1.82
CA ARG A 107 4.36 -2.98 3.21
C ARG A 107 5.45 -4.02 3.35
N TYR A 108 6.20 -3.90 4.44
CA TYR A 108 7.11 -4.90 4.97
C TYR A 108 6.64 -5.31 6.36
N PHE A 109 6.80 -6.58 6.67
CA PHE A 109 6.45 -7.17 7.94
C PHE A 109 7.51 -8.16 8.38
N ALA A 110 7.84 -8.16 9.67
CA ALA A 110 8.74 -9.14 10.29
C ALA A 110 8.25 -9.55 11.67
N THR A 111 8.51 -10.80 12.06
CA THR A 111 8.36 -11.31 13.42
C THR A 111 9.71 -11.68 13.98
N PHE A 112 9.81 -11.75 15.33
CA PHE A 112 11.04 -12.04 16.03
C PHE A 112 10.87 -13.25 16.94
N ASN A 113 11.95 -14.01 17.08
CA ASN A 113 12.06 -15.10 18.06
C ASN A 113 12.44 -14.55 19.46
N GLU A 114 12.54 -15.45 20.44
CA GLU A 114 12.92 -15.13 21.82
C GLU A 114 14.32 -14.50 21.95
N LYS A 115 15.20 -14.71 20.96
CA LYS A 115 16.53 -14.12 20.89
C LYS A 115 16.56 -12.76 20.20
N ASN A 116 15.37 -12.23 19.85
CA ASN A 116 15.23 -10.99 19.07
C ASN A 116 15.86 -11.04 17.66
N GLU A 117 15.94 -12.23 17.09
CA GLU A 117 16.34 -12.45 15.70
C GLU A 117 15.09 -12.53 14.82
N ILE A 118 15.18 -12.13 13.55
CA ILE A 118 14.07 -12.24 12.60
C ILE A 118 13.71 -13.73 12.43
N ASN A 119 12.47 -14.06 12.75
CA ASN A 119 11.91 -15.39 12.57
C ASN A 119 11.28 -15.55 11.19
N GLU A 120 10.47 -14.58 10.80
CA GLU A 120 9.86 -14.49 9.47
C GLU A 120 9.85 -13.04 9.01
N GLU A 121 10.09 -12.82 7.73
CA GLU A 121 9.93 -11.51 7.10
C GLU A 121 9.33 -11.64 5.70
N TRP A 122 8.53 -10.67 5.31
CA TRP A 122 7.92 -10.65 3.98
C TRP A 122 7.49 -9.25 3.53
N PHE A 123 7.32 -9.11 2.23
CA PHE A 123 6.73 -7.95 1.59
C PHE A 123 5.31 -8.27 1.09
N GLY A 124 4.43 -7.29 1.17
CA GLY A 124 3.09 -7.36 0.64
C GLY A 124 2.68 -6.03 0.02
N GLY A 125 1.68 -6.08 -0.84
CA GLY A 125 1.19 -4.86 -1.45
C GLY A 125 0.30 -5.09 -2.65
N GLY A 126 0.08 -4.03 -3.39
CA GLY A 126 -0.71 -4.00 -4.59
C GLY A 126 -1.41 -2.68 -4.79
N PHE A 127 -2.11 -2.58 -5.91
CA PHE A 127 -2.95 -1.43 -6.22
C PHE A 127 -4.17 -1.87 -7.01
N ASP A 128 -5.27 -1.14 -6.86
CA ASP A 128 -6.52 -1.38 -7.56
C ASP A 128 -7.20 -0.09 -8.02
N LEU A 129 -8.04 -0.22 -9.03
CA LEU A 129 -8.78 0.87 -9.64
C LEU A 129 -10.28 0.62 -9.54
N THR A 130 -11.03 1.64 -9.05
CA THR A 130 -12.48 1.59 -8.93
C THR A 130 -13.11 2.77 -9.69
N PRO A 131 -13.34 2.65 -11.00
CA PRO A 131 -13.97 3.70 -11.78
C PRO A 131 -15.49 3.78 -11.53
N TYR A 132 -16.02 5.02 -11.44
CA TYR A 132 -17.46 5.27 -11.54
C TYR A 132 -17.93 5.17 -12.99
N VAL A 133 -17.12 5.71 -13.91
CA VAL A 133 -17.33 5.63 -15.35
C VAL A 133 -16.13 4.90 -15.95
N PRO A 134 -16.26 3.62 -16.31
CA PRO A 134 -15.13 2.85 -16.82
C PRO A 134 -14.83 3.21 -18.29
N PHE A 135 -13.68 3.81 -18.53
CA PHE A 135 -13.13 3.96 -19.87
C PHE A 135 -12.20 2.79 -20.18
N LYS A 136 -12.45 2.14 -21.30
CA LYS A 136 -11.71 0.91 -21.68
C LYS A 136 -10.20 1.12 -21.76
N GLU A 137 -9.77 2.27 -22.27
CA GLU A 137 -8.34 2.56 -22.46
C GLU A 137 -7.65 2.81 -21.10
N ASP A 138 -8.31 3.47 -20.16
CA ASP A 138 -7.79 3.66 -18.80
C ASP A 138 -7.62 2.30 -18.09
N CYS A 139 -8.62 1.43 -18.21
CA CYS A 139 -8.55 0.08 -17.63
C CYS A 139 -7.40 -0.73 -18.23
N LYS A 140 -7.18 -0.64 -19.56
CA LYS A 140 -6.06 -1.32 -20.21
C LYS A 140 -4.70 -0.76 -19.74
N THR A 141 -4.56 0.56 -19.72
CA THR A 141 -3.34 1.22 -19.26
C THR A 141 -3.02 0.83 -17.84
N TRP A 142 -4.03 0.84 -16.95
CA TRP A 142 -3.88 0.38 -15.57
C TRP A 142 -3.33 -1.05 -15.47
N HIS A 143 -3.90 -1.97 -16.21
CA HIS A 143 -3.43 -3.36 -16.22
C HIS A 143 -2.05 -3.54 -16.88
N GLN A 144 -1.68 -2.69 -17.84
CA GLN A 144 -0.33 -2.66 -18.39
C GLN A 144 0.69 -2.21 -17.33
N GLN A 145 0.36 -1.20 -16.52
CA GLN A 145 1.18 -0.77 -15.39
C GLN A 145 1.29 -1.88 -14.33
N ALA A 146 0.17 -2.55 -14.02
CA ALA A 146 0.16 -3.71 -13.14
C ALA A 146 1.07 -4.83 -13.64
N GLN A 147 1.04 -5.13 -14.92
CA GLN A 147 1.90 -6.13 -15.57
C GLN A 147 3.38 -5.70 -15.52
N THR A 148 3.68 -4.43 -15.73
CA THR A 148 5.04 -3.88 -15.64
C THR A 148 5.61 -4.05 -14.24
N ALA A 149 4.84 -3.73 -13.21
CA ALA A 149 5.25 -3.86 -11.81
C ALA A 149 5.46 -5.32 -11.38
N SER A 150 4.58 -6.22 -11.80
CA SER A 150 4.54 -7.63 -11.35
C SER A 150 5.31 -8.59 -12.24
N LYS A 151 5.70 -8.17 -13.45
CA LYS A 151 6.45 -9.00 -14.42
C LYS A 151 5.75 -10.36 -14.66
N ASN A 152 6.48 -11.45 -14.44
CA ASN A 152 5.99 -12.83 -14.60
C ASN A 152 4.96 -13.25 -13.53
N LYS A 153 4.74 -12.46 -12.48
CA LYS A 153 3.77 -12.73 -11.41
C LYS A 153 2.39 -12.09 -11.68
N TYR A 154 2.23 -11.37 -12.78
CA TYR A 154 1.02 -10.60 -13.05
C TYR A 154 -0.27 -11.44 -12.94
N GLN A 155 -0.33 -12.61 -13.58
CA GLN A 155 -1.56 -13.40 -13.57
C GLN A 155 -1.92 -13.92 -12.17
N GLU A 156 -0.91 -14.34 -11.41
CA GLU A 156 -1.09 -14.77 -10.01
C GLU A 156 -1.62 -13.61 -9.15
N TRP A 157 -0.96 -12.46 -9.20
CA TRP A 157 -1.30 -11.31 -8.37
C TRP A 157 -2.58 -10.60 -8.81
N LYS A 158 -2.92 -10.69 -10.09
CA LYS A 158 -4.22 -10.24 -10.58
C LYS A 158 -5.35 -11.12 -10.01
N ASN A 159 -5.22 -12.42 -10.05
CA ASN A 159 -6.21 -13.35 -9.50
C ASN A 159 -6.38 -13.11 -7.99
N ASN A 160 -5.27 -12.96 -7.25
CA ASN A 160 -5.31 -12.63 -5.83
C ASN A 160 -6.05 -11.30 -5.57
N CYS A 161 -5.85 -10.29 -6.43
CA CYS A 161 -6.55 -9.01 -6.36
C CYS A 161 -8.05 -9.18 -6.60
N ASP A 162 -8.43 -9.94 -7.61
CA ASP A 162 -9.82 -10.23 -7.94
C ASP A 162 -10.53 -10.93 -6.76
N ASP A 163 -9.89 -11.92 -6.15
CA ASP A 163 -10.43 -12.65 -4.99
C ASP A 163 -10.53 -11.76 -3.74
N TYR A 164 -9.48 -10.97 -3.47
CA TYR A 164 -9.43 -10.10 -2.29
C TYR A 164 -10.50 -9.02 -2.32
N PHE A 165 -10.77 -8.43 -3.48
CA PHE A 165 -11.75 -7.36 -3.64
C PHE A 165 -13.13 -7.84 -4.10
N TYR A 166 -13.38 -9.15 -4.11
CA TYR A 166 -14.69 -9.68 -4.44
C TYR A 166 -15.72 -9.40 -3.34
N LEU A 167 -16.78 -8.73 -3.70
CA LEU A 167 -17.87 -8.33 -2.80
C LEU A 167 -18.93 -9.46 -2.75
N LYS A 168 -18.76 -10.42 -1.85
CA LYS A 168 -19.63 -11.61 -1.74
C LYS A 168 -21.11 -11.29 -1.63
N HIS A 169 -21.47 -10.23 -0.87
CA HIS A 169 -22.84 -9.80 -0.66
C HIS A 169 -23.49 -9.16 -1.90
N ARG A 170 -22.69 -8.68 -2.85
CA ARG A 170 -23.12 -8.09 -4.12
C ARG A 170 -22.88 -8.99 -5.31
N LYS A 171 -22.09 -10.06 -5.15
CA LYS A 171 -21.67 -10.99 -6.20
C LYS A 171 -20.95 -10.29 -7.36
N GLU A 172 -20.13 -9.30 -7.06
CA GLU A 172 -19.37 -8.53 -8.04
C GLU A 172 -17.96 -8.21 -7.54
N HIS A 173 -17.05 -7.90 -8.45
CA HIS A 173 -15.74 -7.37 -8.09
C HIS A 173 -15.82 -5.87 -7.78
N ARG A 174 -15.01 -5.40 -6.83
CA ARG A 174 -14.80 -3.97 -6.62
C ARG A 174 -13.94 -3.42 -7.75
N GLY A 175 -14.51 -2.60 -8.63
CA GLY A 175 -13.80 -1.97 -9.72
C GLY A 175 -13.24 -2.96 -10.76
N VAL A 176 -12.13 -2.60 -11.36
CA VAL A 176 -11.46 -3.39 -12.41
C VAL A 176 -10.25 -4.16 -11.91
N GLY A 177 -9.96 -4.07 -10.60
CA GLY A 177 -8.82 -4.75 -9.97
C GLY A 177 -7.49 -4.07 -10.25
N GLY A 178 -6.47 -4.85 -10.32
CA GLY A 178 -5.06 -4.49 -10.48
C GLY A 178 -4.18 -5.66 -10.07
N ILE A 179 -3.36 -5.50 -9.05
CA ILE A 179 -2.52 -6.56 -8.46
C ILE A 179 -2.60 -6.54 -6.93
N PHE A 180 -2.54 -7.72 -6.34
CA PHE A 180 -2.43 -7.92 -4.90
C PHE A 180 -1.51 -9.09 -4.59
N TYR A 181 -0.55 -8.87 -3.69
CA TYR A 181 0.38 -9.89 -3.24
C TYR A 181 0.65 -9.78 -1.74
N GLU A 182 0.84 -10.93 -1.12
CA GLU A 182 1.24 -11.07 0.27
C GLU A 182 2.34 -12.12 0.42
N LYS A 183 3.05 -12.05 1.54
CA LYS A 183 4.06 -13.03 1.95
C LYS A 183 5.12 -13.30 0.87
N GLN A 184 5.51 -12.24 0.13
CA GLN A 184 6.64 -12.35 -0.79
C GLN A 184 7.95 -12.29 0.01
N THR A 185 8.71 -13.36 -0.08
CA THR A 185 10.02 -13.49 0.56
C THR A 185 11.12 -13.38 -0.49
N PHE A 186 12.27 -12.85 -0.11
CA PHE A 186 13.40 -12.63 -0.98
C PHE A 186 14.69 -13.06 -0.29
N GLU A 187 15.72 -13.42 -1.06
CA GLU A 187 17.05 -13.72 -0.52
C GLU A 187 17.69 -12.50 0.15
N LYS A 188 17.38 -11.30 -0.37
CA LYS A 188 17.85 -10.02 0.16
C LYS A 188 16.67 -9.04 0.24
N PRO A 189 16.52 -8.30 1.36
CA PRO A 189 15.45 -7.32 1.52
C PRO A 189 15.41 -6.24 0.43
N GLU A 190 16.55 -5.91 -0.17
CA GLU A 190 16.66 -4.93 -1.26
C GLU A 190 15.78 -5.29 -2.46
N GLN A 191 15.63 -6.57 -2.77
CA GLN A 191 14.75 -7.03 -3.88
C GLN A 191 13.28 -6.74 -3.59
N GLY A 192 12.84 -6.91 -2.34
CA GLY A 192 11.49 -6.55 -1.91
C GLY A 192 11.25 -5.04 -1.87
N LEU A 193 12.28 -4.26 -1.54
CA LEU A 193 12.23 -2.80 -1.60
C LEU A 193 12.14 -2.30 -3.05
N GLU A 194 12.90 -2.88 -3.97
CA GLU A 194 12.80 -2.59 -5.41
C GLU A 194 11.41 -2.92 -5.96
N LEU A 195 10.83 -4.06 -5.56
CA LEU A 195 9.46 -4.40 -5.90
C LEU A 195 8.48 -3.35 -5.38
N SER A 196 8.55 -2.98 -4.10
CA SER A 196 7.66 -2.01 -3.48
C SER A 196 7.74 -0.64 -4.17
N LYS A 197 8.95 -0.21 -4.55
CA LYS A 197 9.19 1.00 -5.31
C LYS A 197 8.60 0.91 -6.73
N SER A 198 8.83 -0.18 -7.44
CA SER A 198 8.29 -0.41 -8.79
C SER A 198 6.75 -0.41 -8.79
N VAL A 199 6.13 -0.99 -7.77
CA VAL A 199 4.66 -0.99 -7.60
C VAL A 199 4.15 0.43 -7.37
N ALA A 200 4.79 1.22 -6.51
CA ALA A 200 4.40 2.61 -6.25
C ALA A 200 4.61 3.52 -7.48
N GLU A 201 5.70 3.35 -8.22
CA GLU A 201 5.96 4.09 -9.46
C GLU A 201 4.96 3.75 -10.57
N SER A 202 4.57 2.46 -10.69
CA SER A 202 3.56 2.03 -11.66
C SER A 202 2.16 2.54 -11.34
N PHE A 203 1.83 2.68 -10.04
CA PHE A 203 0.58 3.29 -9.59
C PHE A 203 0.45 4.77 -9.99
N LEU A 204 1.55 5.51 -10.09
CA LEU A 204 1.56 6.94 -10.43
C LEU A 204 1.51 7.24 -11.94
N ARG A 205 1.58 6.24 -12.80
CA ARG A 205 1.56 6.36 -14.28
C ARG A 205 0.19 6.13 -14.85
#